data_4e2fdf7399ec1a602c422ca4b14d9019
#
_entry.id   4e2fdf7399ec1a602c422ca4b14d9019
#
_cell.length_a   1.000
_cell.length_b   1.000
_cell.length_c   1.000
_cell.angle_alpha   90.00
_cell.angle_beta   90.00
_cell.angle_gamma   90.00
#
_symmetry.space_group_name_H-M   'P 1'
#
loop_
_entity.id
_entity.type
_entity.pdbx_description
1 polymer ?
#
loop_
_entity_poly.entity_id
_entity_poly.type
_entity_poly.pdbx_seq_one_letter_code
_entity_poly.pdbx_strand_id
1 'polypeptide(L)'
;MPLHRLARITMGVPDVDATHDYYADFGLAALGCGRFASADGGEQLRIVHAPRRRLDELVVGVDDTDDLGRMGAALARLEVPHVLDGHCLRAVDPGTEVTVTAEVQPRRVQPAAAPVPYNGPGRAERPDGRAPAVLREAPVRPRRLGHVVLGSTDQPASQRFFTEGLGFKVSDLVPGAAFLRCSTDHHNVLVQQAPIPFLHHSSWQVDDVDEVGRAATRMLEGHPERHVWGLGRHHVGSNFFWYLKDPAGNFSEYFADMDCIVDDQLWTPRVWEDTRSLYNWGPPVPPSFLQPEDLAALMTGAHDAS
;
A
#
# COMPACT_ATOMS: atom_id res chain seq x y z
N MET A 1 -11.64 -5.92 -15.26
CA MET A 1 -10.17 -5.96 -15.24
C MET A 1 -9.72 -7.38 -14.98
N PRO A 2 -8.72 -7.90 -15.70
CA PRO A 2 -8.12 -9.21 -15.41
C PRO A 2 -7.32 -9.22 -14.11
N LEU A 3 -6.70 -8.08 -13.76
CA LEU A 3 -6.12 -7.84 -12.45
C LEU A 3 -7.20 -7.71 -11.38
N HIS A 4 -6.93 -8.19 -10.16
CA HIS A 4 -7.95 -8.16 -9.12
C HIS A 4 -7.44 -7.85 -7.69
N ARG A 5 -6.12 -7.82 -7.45
CA ARG A 5 -5.56 -7.44 -6.14
C ARG A 5 -4.03 -7.34 -6.17
N LEU A 6 -3.47 -6.65 -5.16
CA LEU A 6 -2.12 -6.95 -4.71
C LEU A 6 -2.14 -8.28 -3.95
N ALA A 7 -1.28 -9.21 -4.31
CA ALA A 7 -1.22 -10.52 -3.69
C ALA A 7 -0.18 -10.57 -2.56
N ARG A 8 1.00 -10.00 -2.78
CA ARG A 8 2.11 -9.99 -1.82
C ARG A 8 3.13 -8.93 -2.18
N ILE A 9 3.85 -8.46 -1.17
CA ILE A 9 5.09 -7.70 -1.33
C ILE A 9 6.26 -8.43 -0.68
N THR A 10 7.45 -8.26 -1.26
CA THR A 10 8.73 -8.66 -0.64
C THR A 10 9.55 -7.40 -0.37
N MET A 11 9.85 -7.15 0.90
CA MET A 11 10.67 -6.02 1.33
C MET A 11 12.07 -6.50 1.69
N GLY A 12 13.08 -5.89 1.09
CA GLY A 12 14.46 -6.01 1.50
C GLY A 12 14.78 -4.98 2.59
N VAL A 13 15.37 -5.42 3.72
CA VAL A 13 15.68 -4.57 4.87
C VAL A 13 17.03 -4.96 5.49
N PRO A 14 17.79 -4.02 6.09
CA PRO A 14 19.05 -4.34 6.74
C PRO A 14 18.90 -5.21 7.98
N ASP A 15 17.91 -4.93 8.83
CA ASP A 15 17.61 -5.68 10.05
C ASP A 15 16.28 -6.43 9.91
N VAL A 16 16.39 -7.71 9.56
CA VAL A 16 15.23 -8.59 9.36
C VAL A 16 14.50 -8.87 10.66
N ASP A 17 15.23 -9.06 11.77
CA ASP A 17 14.64 -9.45 13.04
C ASP A 17 13.86 -8.29 13.66
N ALA A 18 14.44 -7.08 13.71
CA ALA A 18 13.74 -5.89 14.20
C ALA A 18 12.52 -5.55 13.36
N THR A 19 12.62 -5.70 12.02
CA THR A 19 11.49 -5.46 11.11
C THR A 19 10.42 -6.55 11.25
N HIS A 20 10.82 -7.81 11.49
CA HIS A 20 9.89 -8.91 11.78
C HIS A 20 9.07 -8.60 13.04
N ASP A 21 9.72 -8.22 14.13
CA ASP A 21 9.04 -7.92 15.40
C ASP A 21 8.09 -6.74 15.24
N TYR A 22 8.49 -5.71 14.48
CA TYR A 22 7.62 -4.58 14.17
C TYR A 22 6.33 -5.00 13.45
N TYR A 23 6.39 -5.85 12.40
CA TYR A 23 5.20 -6.28 11.68
C TYR A 23 4.34 -7.29 12.45
N ALA A 24 4.93 -8.02 13.38
CA ALA A 24 4.18 -8.82 14.35
C ALA A 24 3.38 -7.91 15.31
N ASP A 25 4.00 -6.85 15.86
CA ASP A 25 3.34 -5.82 16.68
C ASP A 25 2.27 -5.08 15.87
N PHE A 26 2.53 -4.82 14.58
CA PHE A 26 1.60 -4.17 13.64
C PHE A 26 0.32 -5.00 13.41
N GLY A 27 0.28 -6.24 13.87
CA GLY A 27 -0.89 -7.11 13.85
C GLY A 27 -0.94 -8.09 12.68
N LEU A 28 0.13 -8.25 11.90
CA LEU A 28 0.25 -9.30 10.91
C LEU A 28 0.60 -10.63 11.59
N ALA A 29 0.06 -11.74 11.07
CA ALA A 29 0.34 -13.07 11.60
C ALA A 29 1.62 -13.64 11.02
N ALA A 30 2.63 -13.87 11.86
CA ALA A 30 3.88 -14.49 11.44
C ALA A 30 3.67 -15.94 10.99
N LEU A 31 4.19 -16.28 9.81
CA LEU A 31 4.17 -17.62 9.20
C LEU A 31 5.55 -18.32 9.26
N GLY A 32 6.54 -17.65 9.85
CA GLY A 32 7.94 -18.07 9.88
C GLY A 32 8.74 -17.67 8.63
N CYS A 33 10.06 -17.65 8.76
CA CYS A 33 10.99 -17.29 7.68
C CYS A 33 10.69 -15.91 7.05
N GLY A 34 10.41 -14.89 7.87
CA GLY A 34 10.12 -13.53 7.40
C GLY A 34 8.79 -13.36 6.66
N ARG A 35 7.90 -14.37 6.70
CA ARG A 35 6.60 -14.34 6.01
C ARG A 35 5.48 -13.96 6.97
N PHE A 36 4.52 -13.16 6.48
CA PHE A 36 3.38 -12.71 7.27
C PHE A 36 2.08 -12.82 6.48
N ALA A 37 1.02 -13.18 7.20
CA ALA A 37 -0.34 -13.16 6.70
C ALA A 37 -1.14 -12.01 7.31
N SER A 38 -2.04 -11.44 6.51
CA SER A 38 -3.12 -10.58 6.97
C SER A 38 -4.38 -11.41 7.27
N ALA A 39 -5.38 -10.81 7.92
CA ALA A 39 -6.58 -11.54 8.35
C ALA A 39 -7.33 -12.19 7.18
N ASP A 40 -7.50 -11.49 6.05
CA ASP A 40 -8.26 -11.96 4.89
C ASP A 40 -7.39 -12.28 3.68
N GLY A 41 -6.16 -11.77 3.65
CA GLY A 41 -5.30 -11.84 2.46
C GLY A 41 -4.41 -13.08 2.36
N GLY A 42 -4.24 -13.86 3.43
CA GLY A 42 -3.20 -14.91 3.50
C GLY A 42 -1.79 -14.30 3.54
N GLU A 43 -0.76 -15.00 3.06
CA GLU A 43 0.59 -14.43 2.97
C GLU A 43 0.60 -13.21 2.05
N GLN A 44 0.91 -12.04 2.61
CA GLN A 44 0.94 -10.77 1.87
C GLN A 44 2.21 -9.96 2.07
N LEU A 45 3.04 -10.32 3.04
CA LEU A 45 4.34 -9.69 3.27
C LEU A 45 5.41 -10.77 3.40
N ARG A 46 6.55 -10.51 2.77
CA ARG A 46 7.80 -11.23 2.97
C ARG A 46 8.90 -10.23 3.27
N ILE A 47 9.68 -10.48 4.32
CA ILE A 47 10.85 -9.69 4.71
C ILE A 47 12.08 -10.51 4.42
N VAL A 48 13.04 -9.92 3.71
CA VAL A 48 14.32 -10.53 3.36
C VAL A 48 15.46 -9.58 3.70
N HIS A 49 16.67 -10.10 3.88
CA HIS A 49 17.83 -9.25 4.10
C HIS A 49 18.21 -8.52 2.80
N ALA A 50 18.46 -7.22 2.93
CA ALA A 50 19.09 -6.39 1.90
C ALA A 50 19.95 -5.32 2.59
N PRO A 51 21.08 -4.87 2.01
CA PRO A 51 21.96 -3.89 2.64
C PRO A 51 21.29 -2.52 2.86
N ARG A 52 20.23 -2.24 2.12
CA ARG A 52 19.38 -1.04 2.26
C ARG A 52 17.91 -1.38 2.04
N ARG A 53 17.01 -0.57 2.61
CA ARG A 53 15.57 -0.77 2.45
C ARG A 53 15.13 -0.60 0.99
N ARG A 54 14.27 -1.49 0.52
CA ARG A 54 13.69 -1.44 -0.83
C ARG A 54 12.48 -2.38 -0.95
N LEU A 55 11.68 -2.17 -1.98
CA LEU A 55 10.72 -3.17 -2.43
C LEU A 55 11.38 -4.04 -3.49
N ASP A 56 11.59 -5.31 -3.20
CA ASP A 56 12.20 -6.26 -4.15
C ASP A 56 11.16 -6.78 -5.15
N GLU A 57 9.96 -7.12 -4.67
CA GLU A 57 8.92 -7.73 -5.50
C GLU A 57 7.53 -7.23 -5.09
N LEU A 58 6.70 -6.98 -6.10
CA LEU A 58 5.26 -6.76 -6.01
C LEU A 58 4.55 -7.86 -6.80
N VAL A 59 3.74 -8.67 -6.13
CA VAL A 59 2.95 -9.72 -6.77
C VAL A 59 1.50 -9.24 -6.93
N VAL A 60 0.96 -9.38 -8.14
CA VAL A 60 -0.42 -9.05 -8.49
C VAL A 60 -1.16 -10.28 -8.97
N GLY A 61 -2.42 -10.44 -8.55
CA GLY A 61 -3.27 -11.54 -8.97
C GLY A 61 -3.98 -11.28 -10.30
N VAL A 62 -3.98 -12.26 -11.19
CA VAL A 62 -4.72 -12.27 -12.46
C VAL A 62 -5.65 -13.48 -12.56
N ASP A 63 -6.67 -13.38 -13.43
CA ASP A 63 -7.69 -14.41 -13.54
C ASP A 63 -7.18 -15.68 -14.25
N ASP A 64 -6.44 -15.54 -15.34
CA ASP A 64 -6.02 -16.68 -16.17
C ASP A 64 -4.69 -16.44 -16.92
N THR A 65 -4.24 -17.48 -17.63
CA THR A 65 -3.00 -17.43 -18.43
C THR A 65 -3.12 -16.58 -19.70
N ASP A 66 -4.34 -16.39 -20.22
CA ASP A 66 -4.53 -15.51 -21.39
C ASP A 66 -4.30 -14.06 -21.02
N ASP A 67 -4.58 -13.69 -19.76
CA ASP A 67 -4.23 -12.38 -19.21
C ASP A 67 -2.72 -12.17 -19.18
N LEU A 68 -1.98 -13.17 -18.73
CA LEU A 68 -0.49 -13.13 -18.76
C LEU A 68 0.04 -12.98 -20.18
N GLY A 69 -0.55 -13.69 -21.14
CA GLY A 69 -0.20 -13.58 -22.56
C GLY A 69 -0.44 -12.15 -23.11
N ARG A 70 -1.58 -11.54 -22.75
CA ARG A 70 -1.89 -10.15 -23.13
C ARG A 70 -0.90 -9.15 -22.53
N MET A 71 -0.55 -9.33 -21.24
CA MET A 71 0.46 -8.49 -20.56
C MET A 71 1.84 -8.66 -21.20
N GLY A 72 2.28 -9.89 -21.48
CA GLY A 72 3.56 -10.14 -22.15
C GLY A 72 3.62 -9.45 -23.53
N ALA A 73 2.58 -9.55 -24.34
CA ALA A 73 2.48 -8.86 -25.61
C ALA A 73 2.48 -7.33 -25.46
N ALA A 74 1.89 -6.79 -24.39
CA ALA A 74 1.89 -5.36 -24.10
C ALA A 74 3.28 -4.87 -23.67
N LEU A 75 3.96 -5.59 -22.77
CA LEU A 75 5.32 -5.29 -22.32
C LEU A 75 6.33 -5.36 -23.49
N ALA A 76 6.17 -6.33 -24.41
CA ALA A 76 6.99 -6.42 -25.61
C ALA A 76 6.85 -5.16 -26.50
N ARG A 77 5.63 -4.60 -26.65
CA ARG A 77 5.43 -3.35 -27.38
C ARG A 77 6.05 -2.13 -26.71
N LEU A 78 6.19 -2.17 -25.39
CA LEU A 78 6.90 -1.15 -24.61
C LEU A 78 8.42 -1.38 -24.54
N GLU A 79 8.91 -2.42 -25.22
CA GLU A 79 10.32 -2.84 -25.19
C GLU A 79 10.82 -3.18 -23.77
N VAL A 80 9.89 -3.58 -22.86
CA VAL A 80 10.23 -4.01 -21.51
C VAL A 80 10.54 -5.51 -21.49
N PRO A 81 11.76 -5.91 -21.10
CA PRO A 81 12.11 -7.31 -20.92
C PRO A 81 11.21 -7.99 -19.89
N HIS A 82 10.71 -9.19 -20.21
CA HIS A 82 9.87 -9.97 -19.33
C HIS A 82 10.07 -11.45 -19.51
N VAL A 83 9.69 -12.22 -18.52
CA VAL A 83 9.70 -13.69 -18.53
C VAL A 83 8.28 -14.18 -18.27
N LEU A 84 7.74 -14.97 -19.19
CA LEU A 84 6.48 -15.68 -19.03
C LEU A 84 6.79 -17.16 -18.78
N ASP A 85 6.40 -17.67 -17.62
CA ASP A 85 6.64 -19.04 -17.19
C ASP A 85 5.35 -19.64 -16.60
N GLY A 86 4.66 -20.48 -17.37
CA GLY A 86 3.46 -21.19 -16.95
C GLY A 86 2.37 -20.27 -16.41
N HIS A 87 2.30 -20.14 -15.09
CA HIS A 87 1.27 -19.38 -14.38
C HIS A 87 1.75 -18.01 -13.87
N CYS A 88 2.90 -17.54 -14.27
CA CYS A 88 3.39 -16.22 -13.88
C CYS A 88 4.12 -15.49 -15.01
N LEU A 89 4.06 -14.16 -14.94
CA LEU A 89 4.83 -13.25 -15.77
C LEU A 89 5.63 -12.33 -14.86
N ARG A 90 6.91 -12.15 -15.12
CA ARG A 90 7.82 -11.27 -14.38
C ARG A 90 8.41 -10.22 -15.28
N ALA A 91 8.37 -8.98 -14.83
CA ALA A 91 9.03 -7.84 -15.45
C ALA A 91 9.54 -6.88 -14.40
N VAL A 92 10.58 -6.13 -14.72
CA VAL A 92 11.10 -5.09 -13.83
C VAL A 92 10.62 -3.73 -14.33
N ASP A 93 10.02 -2.95 -13.45
CA ASP A 93 9.65 -1.57 -13.75
C ASP A 93 10.91 -0.71 -13.90
N PRO A 94 11.13 -0.03 -15.04
CA PRO A 94 12.37 0.67 -15.32
C PRO A 94 12.67 1.85 -14.40
N GLY A 95 11.62 2.47 -13.82
CA GLY A 95 11.78 3.66 -12.98
C GLY A 95 11.86 3.36 -11.49
N THR A 96 11.14 2.34 -11.00
CA THR A 96 11.16 1.94 -9.59
C THR A 96 12.12 0.78 -9.30
N GLU A 97 12.62 0.09 -10.33
CA GLU A 97 13.45 -1.12 -10.25
C GLU A 97 12.77 -2.29 -9.50
N VAL A 98 11.47 -2.20 -9.24
CA VAL A 98 10.70 -3.26 -8.57
C VAL A 98 10.40 -4.37 -9.57
N THR A 99 10.65 -5.62 -9.17
CA THR A 99 10.15 -6.79 -9.90
C THR A 99 8.65 -6.90 -9.68
N VAL A 100 7.87 -6.78 -10.75
CA VAL A 100 6.44 -7.04 -10.70
C VAL A 100 6.16 -8.42 -11.26
N THR A 101 5.51 -9.25 -10.45
CA THR A 101 5.10 -10.61 -10.81
C THR A 101 3.58 -10.67 -10.92
N ALA A 102 3.05 -10.91 -12.12
CA ALA A 102 1.64 -11.24 -12.30
C ALA A 102 1.48 -12.77 -12.19
N GLU A 103 0.61 -13.22 -11.28
CA GLU A 103 0.36 -14.66 -11.02
C GLU A 103 -1.12 -15.00 -11.21
N VAL A 104 -1.39 -16.14 -11.87
CA VAL A 104 -2.75 -16.68 -11.90
C VAL A 104 -3.14 -17.12 -10.50
N GLN A 105 -4.11 -16.42 -9.91
CA GLN A 105 -4.57 -16.66 -8.55
C GLN A 105 -6.11 -16.54 -8.46
N PRO A 106 -6.77 -17.30 -7.58
CA PRO A 106 -8.20 -17.14 -7.39
C PRO A 106 -8.54 -15.77 -6.83
N ARG A 107 -9.64 -15.18 -7.32
CA ARG A 107 -10.21 -13.98 -6.69
C ARG A 107 -10.59 -14.28 -5.25
N ARG A 108 -10.32 -13.35 -4.36
CA ARG A 108 -10.72 -13.45 -2.94
C ARG A 108 -11.93 -12.57 -2.70
N VAL A 109 -12.94 -13.14 -2.06
CA VAL A 109 -14.07 -12.36 -1.53
C VAL A 109 -13.73 -11.98 -0.11
N GLN A 110 -13.62 -10.67 0.13
CA GLN A 110 -13.39 -10.16 1.47
C GLN A 110 -14.71 -10.15 2.24
N PRO A 111 -14.78 -10.76 3.45
CA PRO A 111 -15.97 -10.65 4.29
C PRO A 111 -16.25 -9.19 4.64
N ALA A 112 -17.52 -8.78 4.52
CA ALA A 112 -17.92 -7.44 4.91
C ALA A 112 -17.77 -7.24 6.42
N ALA A 113 -17.12 -6.13 6.82
CA ALA A 113 -17.14 -5.70 8.20
C ALA A 113 -18.56 -5.26 8.61
N ALA A 114 -18.94 -5.49 9.87
CA ALA A 114 -20.21 -5.02 10.36
C ALA A 114 -20.25 -3.49 10.38
N PRO A 115 -21.36 -2.85 9.93
CA PRO A 115 -21.50 -1.41 10.00
C PRO A 115 -21.35 -0.90 11.44
N VAL A 116 -20.58 0.17 11.63
CA VAL A 116 -20.43 0.80 12.95
C VAL A 116 -21.58 1.78 13.15
N PRO A 117 -22.43 1.59 14.19
CA PRO A 117 -23.51 2.52 14.47
C PRO A 117 -22.96 3.80 15.11
N TYR A 118 -23.03 4.92 14.42
CA TYR A 118 -22.66 6.24 14.94
C TYR A 118 -23.88 7.04 15.36
N ASN A 119 -23.91 7.55 16.61
CA ASN A 119 -24.87 8.56 17.03
C ASN A 119 -24.54 9.90 16.36
N GLY A 120 -25.55 10.63 15.95
CA GLY A 120 -25.41 11.94 15.32
C GLY A 120 -26.52 12.90 15.75
N PRO A 121 -26.49 14.18 15.34
CA PRO A 121 -27.54 15.12 15.64
C PRO A 121 -28.90 14.57 15.17
N GLY A 122 -29.85 14.43 16.10
CA GLY A 122 -31.19 13.89 15.84
C GLY A 122 -31.25 12.39 15.51
N ARG A 123 -30.15 11.65 15.67
CA ARG A 123 -30.05 10.22 15.37
C ARG A 123 -29.37 9.45 16.48
N ALA A 124 -30.08 8.54 17.11
CA ALA A 124 -29.59 7.66 18.16
C ALA A 124 -29.51 6.20 17.65
N GLU A 125 -28.43 5.87 16.95
CA GLU A 125 -28.18 4.50 16.45
C GLU A 125 -27.79 3.54 17.58
N ARG A 126 -27.35 4.09 18.72
CA ARG A 126 -26.94 3.36 19.92
C ARG A 126 -27.67 3.89 21.16
N PRO A 127 -29.02 3.76 21.24
CA PRO A 127 -29.74 4.17 22.45
C PRO A 127 -29.26 3.31 23.63
N ASP A 128 -28.94 3.94 24.75
CA ASP A 128 -28.49 3.33 26.01
C ASP A 128 -27.23 2.44 25.89
N GLY A 129 -26.52 2.49 24.73
CA GLY A 129 -25.36 1.66 24.42
C GLY A 129 -24.05 2.45 24.25
N ARG A 130 -22.94 1.80 24.59
CA ARG A 130 -21.58 2.32 24.31
C ARG A 130 -21.20 2.08 22.84
N ALA A 131 -20.25 2.85 22.31
CA ALA A 131 -19.69 2.62 21.00
C ALA A 131 -19.00 1.24 20.94
N PRO A 132 -19.19 0.45 19.87
CA PRO A 132 -18.52 -0.85 19.73
C PRO A 132 -17.00 -0.75 19.86
N ALA A 133 -16.38 0.32 19.33
CA ALA A 133 -14.96 0.56 19.44
C ALA A 133 -14.43 0.61 20.89
N VAL A 134 -15.24 1.16 21.82
CA VAL A 134 -14.88 1.24 23.26
C VAL A 134 -14.92 -0.13 23.94
N LEU A 135 -15.69 -1.07 23.36
CA LEU A 135 -15.86 -2.42 23.90
C LEU A 135 -14.93 -3.46 23.23
N ARG A 136 -14.23 -3.08 22.16
CA ARG A 136 -13.28 -3.97 21.47
C ARG A 136 -12.00 -4.10 22.27
N GLU A 137 -11.72 -5.28 22.82
CA GLU A 137 -10.50 -5.60 23.56
C GLU A 137 -9.45 -6.27 22.68
N ALA A 138 -9.88 -6.99 21.63
CA ALA A 138 -8.99 -7.72 20.75
C ALA A 138 -8.01 -6.78 20.02
N PRO A 139 -6.75 -7.19 19.82
CA PRO A 139 -5.80 -6.46 18.98
C PRO A 139 -6.34 -6.26 17.56
N VAL A 140 -6.05 -5.12 16.98
CA VAL A 140 -6.37 -4.87 15.57
C VAL A 140 -5.52 -5.77 14.69
N ARG A 141 -6.14 -6.36 13.67
CA ARG A 141 -5.48 -7.20 12.68
C ARG A 141 -5.80 -6.67 11.29
N PRO A 142 -4.78 -6.18 10.55
CA PRO A 142 -5.00 -5.72 9.19
C PRO A 142 -5.69 -6.78 8.32
N ARG A 143 -6.71 -6.37 7.59
CA ARG A 143 -7.52 -7.25 6.74
C ARG A 143 -6.74 -7.71 5.52
N ARG A 144 -6.05 -6.77 4.86
CA ARG A 144 -5.25 -7.04 3.66
C ARG A 144 -4.28 -5.91 3.34
N LEU A 145 -3.30 -6.21 2.50
CA LEU A 145 -2.50 -5.21 1.80
C LEU A 145 -3.41 -4.46 0.81
N GLY A 146 -3.51 -3.16 0.96
CA GLY A 146 -4.31 -2.30 0.09
C GLY A 146 -3.49 -1.69 -1.04
N HIS A 147 -2.40 -1.00 -0.68
CA HIS A 147 -1.56 -0.33 -1.67
C HIS A 147 -0.09 -0.20 -1.25
N VAL A 148 0.73 0.14 -2.22
CA VAL A 148 2.13 0.55 -2.03
C VAL A 148 2.38 1.87 -2.76
N VAL A 149 3.29 2.68 -2.21
CA VAL A 149 3.76 3.91 -2.86
C VAL A 149 5.24 3.80 -3.14
N LEU A 150 5.60 4.07 -4.39
CA LEU A 150 6.93 3.85 -4.95
C LEU A 150 7.52 5.14 -5.49
N GLY A 151 8.76 5.43 -5.11
CA GLY A 151 9.59 6.42 -5.77
C GLY A 151 10.14 5.88 -7.09
N SER A 152 9.99 6.64 -8.16
CA SER A 152 10.46 6.31 -9.51
C SER A 152 11.39 7.40 -10.05
N THR A 153 12.50 7.01 -10.64
CA THR A 153 13.40 7.94 -11.32
C THR A 153 12.87 8.40 -12.66
N ASP A 154 11.91 7.65 -13.22
CA ASP A 154 11.16 7.98 -14.44
C ASP A 154 9.66 7.67 -14.22
N GLN A 155 8.96 8.57 -13.55
CA GLN A 155 7.55 8.39 -13.22
C GLN A 155 6.67 8.15 -14.46
N PRO A 156 6.84 8.86 -15.60
CA PRO A 156 6.08 8.57 -16.81
C PRO A 156 6.30 7.16 -17.36
N ALA A 157 7.54 6.67 -17.34
CA ALA A 157 7.83 5.29 -17.78
C ALA A 157 7.21 4.25 -16.84
N SER A 158 7.31 4.45 -15.52
CA SER A 158 6.66 3.58 -14.53
C SER A 158 5.14 3.61 -14.69
N GLN A 159 4.52 4.78 -14.86
CA GLN A 159 3.08 4.86 -15.11
C GLN A 159 2.68 4.05 -16.35
N ARG A 160 3.40 4.19 -17.47
CA ARG A 160 3.13 3.41 -18.69
C ARG A 160 3.36 1.91 -18.49
N PHE A 161 4.40 1.52 -17.76
CA PHE A 161 4.65 0.12 -17.39
C PHE A 161 3.45 -0.49 -16.70
N PHE A 162 2.93 0.16 -15.65
CA PHE A 162 1.75 -0.34 -14.92
C PHE A 162 0.48 -0.27 -15.76
N THR A 163 0.23 0.83 -16.49
CA THR A 163 -1.04 1.00 -17.20
C THR A 163 -1.09 0.30 -18.55
N GLU A 164 -0.14 0.58 -19.45
CA GLU A 164 -0.10 0.03 -20.79
C GLU A 164 0.49 -1.39 -20.83
N GLY A 165 1.46 -1.68 -19.95
CA GLY A 165 2.12 -2.99 -19.85
C GLY A 165 1.28 -4.01 -19.08
N LEU A 166 0.89 -3.68 -17.85
CA LEU A 166 0.24 -4.63 -16.94
C LEU A 166 -1.30 -4.46 -16.88
N GLY A 167 -1.85 -3.34 -17.38
CA GLY A 167 -3.29 -3.14 -17.44
C GLY A 167 -3.91 -2.55 -16.16
N PHE A 168 -3.12 -1.91 -15.30
CA PHE A 168 -3.65 -1.04 -14.24
C PHE A 168 -4.42 0.12 -14.84
N LYS A 169 -5.29 0.73 -14.07
CA LYS A 169 -6.06 1.92 -14.48
C LYS A 169 -5.66 3.12 -13.65
N VAL A 170 -5.59 4.28 -14.30
CA VAL A 170 -5.42 5.56 -13.59
C VAL A 170 -6.73 5.90 -12.88
N SER A 171 -6.65 6.20 -11.60
CA SER A 171 -7.79 6.68 -10.80
C SER A 171 -7.74 8.19 -10.67
N ASP A 172 -6.59 8.74 -10.29
CA ASP A 172 -6.35 10.17 -10.22
C ASP A 172 -4.86 10.48 -10.41
N LEU A 173 -4.55 11.75 -10.61
CA LEU A 173 -3.20 12.25 -10.80
C LEU A 173 -2.94 13.44 -9.86
N VAL A 174 -1.69 13.60 -9.45
CA VAL A 174 -1.16 14.83 -8.85
C VAL A 174 0.13 15.18 -9.58
N PRO A 175 0.65 16.41 -9.49
CA PRO A 175 1.91 16.77 -10.13
C PRO A 175 3.04 15.79 -9.74
N GLY A 176 3.59 15.10 -10.72
CA GLY A 176 4.67 14.13 -10.53
C GLY A 176 4.26 12.78 -9.92
N ALA A 177 2.96 12.48 -9.78
CA ALA A 177 2.54 11.16 -9.31
C ALA A 177 1.20 10.70 -9.91
N ALA A 178 1.01 9.36 -9.96
CA ALA A 178 -0.18 8.72 -10.49
C ALA A 178 -0.72 7.68 -9.51
N PHE A 179 -2.01 7.75 -9.21
CA PHE A 179 -2.76 6.76 -8.43
C PHE A 179 -3.33 5.70 -9.38
N LEU A 180 -2.85 4.47 -9.22
CA LEU A 180 -3.12 3.36 -10.14
C LEU A 180 -3.85 2.22 -9.41
N ARG A 181 -4.89 1.66 -10.05
CA ARG A 181 -5.65 0.54 -9.47
C ARG A 181 -5.57 -0.72 -10.28
N CYS A 182 -5.52 -1.85 -9.60
CA CYS A 182 -5.71 -3.19 -10.14
C CYS A 182 -6.92 -3.92 -9.53
N SER A 183 -7.67 -3.25 -8.68
CA SER A 183 -8.88 -3.75 -8.00
C SER A 183 -9.97 -2.68 -8.02
N THR A 184 -11.00 -2.85 -7.19
CA THR A 184 -12.03 -1.83 -6.98
C THR A 184 -11.60 -0.70 -6.06
N ASP A 185 -10.48 -0.83 -5.35
CA ASP A 185 -9.94 0.27 -4.54
C ASP A 185 -9.51 1.43 -5.44
N HIS A 186 -9.63 2.64 -4.92
CA HIS A 186 -9.19 3.84 -5.64
C HIS A 186 -7.75 3.69 -6.14
N HIS A 187 -6.86 3.14 -5.33
CA HIS A 187 -5.50 2.83 -5.77
C HIS A 187 -4.92 1.63 -5.04
N ASN A 188 -4.04 0.92 -5.74
CA ASN A 188 -3.23 -0.17 -5.23
C ASN A 188 -1.74 0.11 -5.38
N VAL A 189 -1.37 0.93 -6.35
CA VAL A 189 0.00 1.42 -6.56
C VAL A 189 -0.07 2.92 -6.79
N LEU A 190 0.79 3.68 -6.12
CA LEU A 190 1.10 5.05 -6.49
C LEU A 190 2.56 5.09 -6.91
N VAL A 191 2.84 5.67 -8.08
CA VAL A 191 4.19 5.95 -8.54
C VAL A 191 4.42 7.45 -8.53
N GLN A 192 5.48 7.90 -7.82
CA GLN A 192 5.84 9.31 -7.71
C GLN A 192 7.25 9.55 -8.22
N GLN A 193 7.48 10.72 -8.83
CA GLN A 193 8.81 11.14 -9.23
C GLN A 193 9.74 11.23 -8.01
N ALA A 194 10.91 10.64 -8.12
CA ALA A 194 11.90 10.62 -7.06
C ALA A 194 13.32 10.63 -7.63
N PRO A 195 14.32 11.08 -6.85
CA PRO A 195 15.71 11.08 -7.33
C PRO A 195 16.33 9.67 -7.38
N ILE A 196 15.77 8.71 -6.66
CA ILE A 196 16.16 7.30 -6.61
C ILE A 196 14.93 6.42 -6.45
N PRO A 197 15.01 5.13 -6.84
CA PRO A 197 13.98 4.14 -6.52
C PRO A 197 13.93 3.89 -5.01
N PHE A 198 12.73 3.90 -4.42
CA PHE A 198 12.54 3.50 -3.02
C PHE A 198 11.08 3.11 -2.73
N LEU A 199 10.87 2.31 -1.68
CA LEU A 199 9.55 2.11 -1.11
C LEU A 199 9.24 3.27 -0.15
N HIS A 200 8.21 4.07 -0.45
CA HIS A 200 7.74 5.11 0.45
C HIS A 200 6.93 4.50 1.59
N HIS A 201 5.88 3.76 1.25
CA HIS A 201 5.08 3.03 2.24
C HIS A 201 4.35 1.82 1.68
N SER A 202 3.98 0.93 2.60
CA SER A 202 2.96 -0.10 2.40
C SER A 202 1.74 0.21 3.24
N SER A 203 0.54 -0.03 2.71
CA SER A 203 -0.71 0.35 3.36
C SER A 203 -1.63 -0.83 3.58
N TRP A 204 -2.20 -0.91 4.79
CA TRP A 204 -2.88 -2.07 5.32
C TRP A 204 -4.29 -1.71 5.79
N GLN A 205 -5.28 -2.33 5.16
CA GLN A 205 -6.69 -2.06 5.45
C GLN A 205 -7.09 -2.58 6.82
N VAL A 206 -7.82 -1.75 7.58
CA VAL A 206 -8.53 -2.13 8.80
C VAL A 206 -10.02 -1.83 8.64
N ASP A 207 -10.87 -2.26 9.59
CA ASP A 207 -12.33 -2.23 9.42
C ASP A 207 -12.91 -0.81 9.37
N ASP A 208 -12.41 0.08 10.23
CA ASP A 208 -12.96 1.43 10.38
C ASP A 208 -11.93 2.42 10.96
N VAL A 209 -12.32 3.68 11.10
CA VAL A 209 -11.47 4.75 11.64
C VAL A 209 -11.07 4.50 13.11
N ASP A 210 -11.93 3.85 13.91
CA ASP A 210 -11.61 3.51 15.29
C ASP A 210 -10.47 2.49 15.35
N GLU A 211 -10.43 1.55 14.40
CA GLU A 211 -9.31 0.60 14.29
C GLU A 211 -8.02 1.27 13.82
N VAL A 212 -8.08 2.26 12.91
CA VAL A 212 -6.90 3.09 12.57
C VAL A 212 -6.33 3.73 13.83
N GLY A 213 -7.19 4.36 14.64
CA GLY A 213 -6.78 5.01 15.89
C GLY A 213 -6.22 4.03 16.92
N ARG A 214 -6.91 2.92 17.18
CA ARG A 214 -6.52 1.91 18.17
C ARG A 214 -5.20 1.22 17.80
N ALA A 215 -5.05 0.83 16.53
CA ALA A 215 -3.86 0.16 16.05
C ALA A 215 -2.63 1.06 16.17
N ALA A 216 -2.74 2.29 15.67
CA ALA A 216 -1.64 3.26 15.75
C ALA A 216 -1.29 3.61 17.20
N THR A 217 -2.30 3.84 18.07
CA THR A 217 -2.06 4.11 19.50
C THR A 217 -1.26 2.98 20.15
N ARG A 218 -1.63 1.72 19.90
CA ARG A 218 -0.92 0.56 20.43
C ARG A 218 0.54 0.50 19.93
N MET A 219 0.77 0.78 18.64
CA MET A 219 2.12 0.81 18.06
C MET A 219 3.01 1.91 18.65
N LEU A 220 2.41 2.97 19.18
CA LEU A 220 3.10 4.11 19.79
C LEU A 220 3.31 3.96 21.30
N GLU A 221 2.68 2.99 21.94
CA GLU A 221 2.90 2.70 23.37
C GLU A 221 4.34 2.27 23.61
N GLY A 222 5.14 3.11 24.28
CA GLY A 222 6.56 2.91 24.51
C GLY A 222 7.47 3.20 23.30
N HIS A 223 6.89 3.53 22.12
CA HIS A 223 7.58 3.76 20.86
C HIS A 223 7.09 5.00 20.12
N PRO A 224 7.11 6.20 20.76
CA PRO A 224 6.62 7.44 20.15
C PRO A 224 7.41 7.84 18.87
N GLU A 225 8.64 7.37 18.72
CA GLU A 225 9.49 7.57 17.56
C GLU A 225 8.97 6.92 16.27
N ARG A 226 8.05 5.97 16.40
CA ARG A 226 7.38 5.33 15.25
C ARG A 226 6.37 6.25 14.59
N HIS A 227 5.92 7.32 15.26
CA HIS A 227 4.92 8.24 14.69
C HIS A 227 5.48 9.02 13.51
N VAL A 228 4.73 9.03 12.40
CA VAL A 228 5.05 9.84 11.22
C VAL A 228 3.96 10.88 10.97
N TRP A 229 2.71 10.46 10.74
CA TRP A 229 1.64 11.38 10.38
C TRP A 229 0.27 10.72 10.58
N GLY A 230 -0.67 11.42 11.19
CA GLY A 230 -2.04 10.96 11.44
C GLY A 230 -2.55 11.40 12.84
N LEU A 231 -3.77 11.11 13.19
CA LEU A 231 -4.86 10.62 12.35
C LEU A 231 -5.30 11.70 11.36
N GLY A 232 -5.60 11.31 10.13
CA GLY A 232 -6.11 12.23 9.13
C GLY A 232 -7.02 11.54 8.11
N ARG A 233 -7.54 12.34 7.19
CA ARG A 233 -8.31 11.88 6.04
C ARG A 233 -7.69 12.42 4.76
N HIS A 234 -7.35 11.55 3.83
CA HIS A 234 -6.88 11.95 2.51
C HIS A 234 -7.97 12.65 1.72
N HIS A 235 -7.58 13.53 0.81
CA HIS A 235 -8.48 14.13 -0.16
C HIS A 235 -8.64 13.21 -1.38
N VAL A 236 -7.51 12.74 -1.93
CA VAL A 236 -7.51 11.79 -3.04
C VAL A 236 -7.60 10.37 -2.50
N GLY A 237 -8.64 9.63 -2.88
CA GLY A 237 -8.93 8.29 -2.37
C GLY A 237 -9.75 8.25 -1.09
N SER A 238 -10.00 9.40 -0.43
CA SER A 238 -10.90 9.60 0.72
C SER A 238 -10.58 8.83 1.99
N ASN A 239 -9.57 7.96 2.03
CA ASN A 239 -9.32 7.08 3.16
C ASN A 239 -8.84 7.82 4.42
N PHE A 240 -9.25 7.31 5.59
CA PHE A 240 -8.59 7.62 6.85
C PHE A 240 -7.22 6.97 6.88
N PHE A 241 -6.26 7.62 7.52
CA PHE A 241 -4.89 7.14 7.57
C PHE A 241 -4.17 7.42 8.89
N TRP A 242 -3.19 6.56 9.20
CA TRP A 242 -2.14 6.83 10.19
C TRP A 242 -0.86 6.14 9.74
N TYR A 243 0.20 6.91 9.54
CA TYR A 243 1.52 6.45 9.13
C TYR A 243 2.45 6.26 10.31
N LEU A 244 3.14 5.13 10.31
CA LEU A 244 4.17 4.76 11.27
C LEU A 244 5.46 4.43 10.51
N LYS A 245 6.61 4.59 11.18
CA LYS A 245 7.92 4.26 10.63
C LYS A 245 8.38 2.90 11.14
N ASP A 246 8.73 2.00 10.24
CA ASP A 246 9.36 0.72 10.59
C ASP A 246 10.85 0.88 10.92
N PRO A 247 11.53 -0.13 11.50
CA PRO A 247 12.94 -0.04 11.85
C PRO A 247 13.89 0.20 10.67
N ALA A 248 13.48 -0.18 9.45
CA ALA A 248 14.25 0.05 8.24
C ALA A 248 14.06 1.46 7.65
N GLY A 249 13.09 2.24 8.18
CA GLY A 249 12.76 3.58 7.70
C GLY A 249 11.67 3.63 6.63
N ASN A 250 11.05 2.50 6.25
CA ASN A 250 9.85 2.53 5.43
C ASN A 250 8.67 3.00 6.27
N PHE A 251 7.68 3.64 5.63
CA PHE A 251 6.42 3.90 6.31
C PHE A 251 5.46 2.73 6.13
N SER A 252 4.67 2.47 7.16
CA SER A 252 3.53 1.57 7.14
C SER A 252 2.27 2.34 7.53
N GLU A 253 1.18 2.13 6.81
CA GLU A 253 -0.07 2.84 6.99
C GLU A 253 -1.17 1.88 7.43
N TYR A 254 -1.92 2.27 8.46
CA TYR A 254 -3.28 1.74 8.65
C TYR A 254 -4.24 2.66 7.93
N PHE A 255 -5.11 2.07 7.09
CA PHE A 255 -6.15 2.83 6.41
C PHE A 255 -7.53 2.19 6.50
N ALA A 256 -8.57 3.01 6.36
CA ALA A 256 -9.95 2.59 6.25
C ALA A 256 -10.74 3.56 5.35
N ASP A 257 -11.89 3.13 4.83
CA ASP A 257 -12.86 3.95 4.09
C ASP A 257 -12.26 4.59 2.82
N MET A 258 -11.60 3.78 1.99
CA MET A 258 -11.10 4.21 0.68
C MET A 258 -12.24 4.21 -0.36
N ASP A 259 -12.22 5.16 -1.28
CA ASP A 259 -13.12 5.19 -2.43
C ASP A 259 -13.07 3.88 -3.20
N CYS A 260 -14.25 3.39 -3.60
CA CYS A 260 -14.41 2.12 -4.30
C CYS A 260 -14.96 2.36 -5.71
N ILE A 261 -14.18 2.01 -6.73
CA ILE A 261 -14.51 2.19 -8.14
C ILE A 261 -14.96 0.85 -8.72
N VAL A 262 -16.26 0.62 -8.76
CA VAL A 262 -16.86 -0.64 -9.27
C VAL A 262 -17.21 -0.57 -10.74
N ASP A 263 -17.51 0.62 -11.26
CA ASP A 263 -17.78 0.88 -12.67
C ASP A 263 -16.86 1.98 -13.20
N ASP A 264 -15.98 1.59 -14.10
CA ASP A 264 -15.00 2.50 -14.71
C ASP A 264 -15.66 3.62 -15.54
N GLN A 265 -16.86 3.41 -16.04
CA GLN A 265 -17.59 4.42 -16.85
C GLN A 265 -18.11 5.56 -15.97
N LEU A 266 -18.29 5.31 -14.69
CA LEU A 266 -18.77 6.31 -13.72
C LEU A 266 -17.64 7.07 -13.02
N TRP A 267 -16.39 6.68 -13.26
CA TRP A 267 -15.23 7.34 -12.68
C TRP A 267 -14.44 8.10 -13.74
N THR A 268 -14.25 9.39 -13.51
CA THR A 268 -13.41 10.23 -14.37
C THR A 268 -12.17 10.64 -13.60
N PRO A 269 -10.97 10.18 -13.99
CA PRO A 269 -9.72 10.61 -13.38
C PRO A 269 -9.56 12.13 -13.42
N ARG A 270 -9.05 12.71 -12.34
CA ARG A 270 -8.75 14.15 -12.22
C ARG A 270 -7.28 14.38 -11.96
N VAL A 271 -6.81 15.58 -12.32
CA VAL A 271 -5.51 16.10 -11.90
C VAL A 271 -5.76 17.06 -10.75
N TRP A 272 -5.18 16.74 -9.59
CA TRP A 272 -5.32 17.54 -8.37
C TRP A 272 -4.04 18.35 -8.16
N GLU A 273 -4.08 19.65 -8.47
CA GLU A 273 -2.93 20.55 -8.42
C GLU A 273 -2.80 21.32 -7.09
N ASP A 274 -3.82 21.25 -6.24
CA ASP A 274 -3.87 21.94 -4.95
C ASP A 274 -2.99 21.24 -3.89
N THR A 275 -2.36 21.99 -3.01
CA THR A 275 -1.65 21.48 -1.84
C THR A 275 -2.52 20.65 -0.90
N ARG A 276 -3.84 20.84 -0.94
CA ARG A 276 -4.83 20.03 -0.24
C ARG A 276 -5.05 18.64 -0.84
N SER A 277 -4.47 18.32 -2.01
CA SER A 277 -4.62 17.01 -2.64
C SER A 277 -4.21 15.86 -1.72
N LEU A 278 -3.22 16.05 -0.84
CA LEU A 278 -2.73 15.03 0.09
C LEU A 278 -3.68 14.76 1.26
N TYR A 279 -4.34 15.76 1.83
CA TYR A 279 -5.25 15.54 2.95
C TYR A 279 -6.40 16.54 2.98
N ASN A 280 -7.56 16.08 3.42
CA ASN A 280 -8.76 16.88 3.60
C ASN A 280 -8.79 17.51 4.99
N TRP A 281 -8.42 16.75 6.01
CA TRP A 281 -8.25 17.21 7.39
C TRP A 281 -7.27 16.28 8.14
N GLY A 282 -6.71 16.79 9.24
CA GLY A 282 -5.73 16.12 10.08
C GLY A 282 -4.56 17.03 10.40
N PRO A 283 -3.48 16.51 10.99
CA PRO A 283 -2.26 17.26 11.20
C PRO A 283 -1.65 17.72 9.87
N PRO A 284 -0.95 18.86 9.81
CA PRO A 284 -0.20 19.25 8.63
C PRO A 284 0.77 18.14 8.19
N VAL A 285 0.97 18.02 6.87
CA VAL A 285 1.92 17.03 6.33
C VAL A 285 3.32 17.34 6.86
N PRO A 286 3.98 16.42 7.57
CA PRO A 286 5.34 16.69 8.05
C PRO A 286 6.33 16.63 6.87
N PRO A 287 7.39 17.46 6.88
CA PRO A 287 8.41 17.43 5.81
C PRO A 287 9.02 16.04 5.58
N SER A 288 9.23 15.27 6.65
CA SER A 288 9.77 13.91 6.61
C SER A 288 8.89 12.91 5.85
N PHE A 289 7.58 13.18 5.71
CA PHE A 289 6.69 12.35 4.90
C PHE A 289 6.93 12.56 3.41
N LEU A 290 7.15 13.80 2.97
CA LEU A 290 7.42 14.14 1.57
C LEU A 290 8.86 13.79 1.15
N GLN A 291 9.80 13.93 2.09
CA GLN A 291 11.21 13.64 1.91
C GLN A 291 11.68 12.80 3.10
N PRO A 292 11.67 11.46 2.99
CA PRO A 292 12.16 10.59 4.06
C PRO A 292 13.57 11.00 4.50
N GLU A 293 13.80 11.00 5.80
CA GLU A 293 15.05 11.49 6.42
C GLU A 293 16.30 10.75 5.91
N ASP A 294 16.13 9.49 5.53
CA ASP A 294 17.20 8.64 5.00
C ASP A 294 17.40 8.76 3.47
N LEU A 295 16.61 9.60 2.78
CA LEU A 295 16.67 9.70 1.32
C LEU A 295 18.07 10.07 0.81
N ALA A 296 18.75 10.99 1.50
CA ALA A 296 20.11 11.39 1.18
C ALA A 296 21.11 10.23 1.39
N ALA A 297 20.93 9.43 2.44
CA ALA A 297 21.75 8.25 2.72
C ALA A 297 21.50 7.14 1.67
N LEU A 298 20.25 6.93 1.27
CA LEU A 298 19.90 6.02 0.17
C LEU A 298 20.56 6.45 -1.14
N MET A 299 20.60 7.75 -1.45
CA MET A 299 21.24 8.29 -2.65
C MET A 299 22.77 8.10 -2.67
N THR A 300 23.41 8.14 -1.52
CA THR A 300 24.88 8.01 -1.41
C THR A 300 25.37 6.60 -1.09
N GLY A 301 24.46 5.64 -0.91
CA GLY A 301 24.80 4.29 -0.49
C GLY A 301 25.34 4.23 0.96
N ALA A 302 25.16 5.27 1.77
CA ALA A 302 25.73 5.39 3.11
C ALA A 302 25.13 4.40 4.14
N HIS A 303 24.11 3.63 3.79
CA HIS A 303 23.58 2.53 4.60
C HIS A 303 24.40 1.25 4.53
N ASP A 304 25.42 1.19 3.65
CA ASP A 304 26.22 -0.03 3.45
C ASP A 304 27.36 -0.17 4.50
N ALA A 305 27.45 0.73 5.47
CA ALA A 305 28.56 0.77 6.43
C ALA A 305 28.07 0.79 7.90
N SER A 306 27.53 -0.34 8.37
CA SER A 306 27.53 -0.62 9.83
C SER A 306 27.34 -2.10 10.10
#